data_7292aeb792bdb67dd55ac2de42586116
#
_entry.id   7292aeb792bdb67dd55ac2de42586116
#
_cell.length_a   1.000
_cell.length_b   1.000
_cell.length_c   1.000
_cell.angle_alpha   90.00
_cell.angle_beta   90.00
_cell.angle_gamma   90.00
#
_symmetry.space_group_name_H-M   'P 1'
#
loop_
_entity.id
_entity.type
_entity.pdbx_description
1 polymer ?
#
loop_
_entity_poly.entity_id
_entity_poly.type
_entity_poly.pdbx_seq_one_letter_code
_entity_poly.pdbx_strand_id
1 'polypeptide(L)'
;TPIVKAIAPLWDNFIGGHPMAGRTDSGIEAAIPNLFENKPYVLTPTQTTPTAAITVVEKIVRELGATLYHCSPEEHDRAVSWISHLPVMVSASLIAACMSETDSNVLELAQKFASSGFRDTSRVGGGNPELGVMMAQYNRQALLNSLQQYRHNLDELISLIEQENWTALEQQLQSNHKVRPEFVE
;
A
#
# COMPACT_ATOMS: atom_id res chain seq x y z
N THR A 1 9.25 1.41 10.87
CA THR A 1 9.95 0.85 12.09
C THR A 1 11.47 0.91 11.96
N PRO A 2 12.15 0.43 10.88
CA PRO A 2 13.63 0.44 10.83
C PRO A 2 14.25 1.84 11.01
N ILE A 3 13.67 2.86 10.35
CA ILE A 3 14.16 4.25 10.47
C ILE A 3 14.02 4.75 11.90
N VAL A 4 12.87 4.53 12.54
CA VAL A 4 12.65 4.95 13.94
C VAL A 4 13.64 4.27 14.88
N LYS A 5 13.86 2.96 14.72
CA LYS A 5 14.84 2.20 15.52
C LYS A 5 16.28 2.68 15.32
N ALA A 6 16.63 3.16 14.14
CA ALA A 6 17.97 3.65 13.85
C ALA A 6 18.21 5.07 14.36
N ILE A 7 17.22 5.95 14.34
CA ILE A 7 17.42 7.38 14.59
C ILE A 7 16.99 7.80 16.01
N ALA A 8 15.88 7.24 16.55
CA ALA A 8 15.40 7.62 17.87
C ALA A 8 16.46 7.48 19.01
N PRO A 9 17.36 6.47 19.00
CA PRO A 9 18.43 6.41 19.99
C PRO A 9 19.51 7.49 19.85
N LEU A 10 19.56 8.17 18.70
CA LEU A 10 20.59 9.20 18.42
C LEU A 10 20.09 10.62 18.73
N TRP A 11 18.78 10.81 18.80
CA TRP A 11 18.19 12.12 19.04
C TRP A 11 16.81 12.01 19.69
N ASP A 12 16.69 12.44 20.92
CA ASP A 12 15.47 12.31 21.73
C ASP A 12 14.26 13.02 21.13
N ASN A 13 14.46 14.12 20.39
CA ASN A 13 13.36 14.85 19.74
C ASN A 13 12.95 14.28 18.36
N PHE A 14 13.50 13.13 17.97
CA PHE A 14 13.13 12.49 16.73
C PHE A 14 11.69 11.94 16.79
N ILE A 15 10.92 12.18 15.76
CA ILE A 15 9.62 11.58 15.54
C ILE A 15 9.52 11.09 14.09
N GLY A 16 9.12 9.84 13.90
CA GLY A 16 8.83 9.32 12.58
C GLY A 16 7.57 9.93 12.02
N GLY A 17 7.57 10.33 10.75
CA GLY A 17 6.42 10.89 10.06
C GLY A 17 6.29 10.34 8.65
N HIS A 18 5.05 10.09 8.21
CA HIS A 18 4.76 9.60 6.87
C HIS A 18 3.53 10.29 6.30
N PRO A 19 3.70 11.24 5.37
CA PRO A 19 2.59 11.75 4.58
C PRO A 19 2.14 10.66 3.60
N MET A 20 0.89 10.24 3.70
CA MET A 20 0.27 9.25 2.80
C MET A 20 -0.16 9.93 1.50
N ALA A 21 0.78 10.60 0.86
CA ALA A 21 0.59 11.37 -0.36
C ALA A 21 1.81 11.22 -1.26
N GLY A 22 1.59 11.15 -2.57
CA GLY A 22 2.67 11.02 -3.54
C GLY A 22 2.16 11.21 -4.96
N ARG A 23 3.12 11.33 -5.89
CA ARG A 23 2.90 11.42 -7.34
C ARG A 23 3.76 10.39 -8.05
N THR A 24 3.39 10.06 -9.27
CA THR A 24 4.21 9.24 -10.18
C THR A 24 5.38 10.02 -10.76
N ASP A 25 5.22 11.34 -10.89
CA ASP A 25 6.26 12.23 -11.37
C ASP A 25 7.31 12.47 -10.27
N SER A 26 8.55 12.69 -10.65
CA SER A 26 9.68 12.92 -9.75
C SER A 26 10.42 14.24 -10.07
N GLY A 27 11.17 14.73 -9.08
CA GLY A 27 11.94 15.96 -9.19
C GLY A 27 11.16 17.21 -8.77
N ILE A 28 11.88 18.33 -8.66
CA ILE A 28 11.30 19.59 -8.14
C ILE A 28 10.19 20.14 -9.05
N GLU A 29 10.26 19.88 -10.34
CA GLU A 29 9.26 20.34 -11.32
C GLU A 29 7.90 19.65 -11.13
N ALA A 30 7.87 18.49 -10.44
CA ALA A 30 6.66 17.79 -10.09
C ALA A 30 6.00 18.30 -8.77
N ALA A 31 6.62 19.23 -8.06
CA ALA A 31 6.11 19.75 -6.80
C ALA A 31 4.81 20.55 -7.02
N ILE A 32 3.85 20.32 -6.13
CA ILE A 32 2.59 21.08 -6.08
C ILE A 32 2.35 21.58 -4.66
N PRO A 33 1.81 22.80 -4.47
CA PRO A 33 1.70 23.39 -3.14
C PRO A 33 0.72 22.69 -2.21
N ASN A 34 -0.28 22.01 -2.74
CA ASN A 34 -1.36 21.36 -1.98
C ASN A 34 -1.25 19.82 -1.94
N LEU A 35 -0.04 19.25 -2.13
CA LEU A 35 0.18 17.79 -2.16
C LEU A 35 -0.35 17.08 -0.92
N PHE A 36 -0.24 17.70 0.25
CA PHE A 36 -0.61 17.10 1.54
C PHE A 36 -2.01 17.48 2.02
N GLU A 37 -2.66 18.45 1.37
CA GLU A 37 -3.97 18.95 1.78
C GLU A 37 -5.02 17.83 1.78
N ASN A 38 -5.72 17.68 2.93
CA ASN A 38 -6.70 16.61 3.17
C ASN A 38 -6.17 15.17 3.03
N LYS A 39 -4.83 14.99 3.02
CA LYS A 39 -4.22 13.65 2.99
C LYS A 39 -3.86 13.20 4.39
N PRO A 40 -3.94 11.89 4.67
CA PRO A 40 -3.46 11.35 5.94
C PRO A 40 -1.96 11.63 6.12
N TYR A 41 -1.60 12.09 7.31
CA TYR A 41 -0.21 12.21 7.74
C TYR A 41 -0.04 11.46 9.06
N VAL A 42 0.75 10.40 9.04
CA VAL A 42 0.92 9.54 10.21
C VAL A 42 2.19 9.92 10.97
N LEU A 43 2.07 10.20 12.26
CA LEU A 43 3.19 10.34 13.18
C LEU A 43 3.36 9.07 14.01
N THR A 44 4.60 8.66 14.20
CA THR A 44 4.95 7.45 14.94
C THR A 44 5.89 7.80 16.12
N PRO A 45 5.37 8.48 17.17
CA PRO A 45 6.15 8.74 18.37
C PRO A 45 6.51 7.44 19.08
N THR A 46 7.63 7.44 19.79
CA THR A 46 8.01 6.37 20.72
C THR A 46 7.63 6.76 22.14
N GLN A 47 7.77 5.83 23.09
CA GLN A 47 7.53 6.12 24.51
C GLN A 47 8.50 7.18 25.07
N THR A 48 9.66 7.35 24.45
CA THR A 48 10.69 8.32 24.86
C THR A 48 10.59 9.66 24.13
N THR A 49 9.73 9.78 23.12
CA THR A 49 9.58 11.02 22.35
C THR A 49 8.95 12.12 23.22
N PRO A 50 9.64 13.27 23.44
CA PRO A 50 9.10 14.34 24.28
C PRO A 50 7.83 14.94 23.70
N THR A 51 6.85 15.25 24.56
CA THR A 51 5.57 15.87 24.17
C THR A 51 5.79 17.18 23.40
N ALA A 52 6.80 17.97 23.78
CA ALA A 52 7.13 19.21 23.08
C ALA A 52 7.52 18.96 21.60
N ALA A 53 8.28 17.90 21.31
CA ALA A 53 8.65 17.53 19.95
C ALA A 53 7.41 17.11 19.15
N ILE A 54 6.53 16.29 19.77
CA ILE A 54 5.27 15.88 19.15
C ILE A 54 4.43 17.10 18.78
N THR A 55 4.22 18.04 19.72
CA THR A 55 3.42 19.25 19.50
C THR A 55 3.94 20.12 18.35
N VAL A 56 5.27 20.25 18.20
CA VAL A 56 5.89 21.02 17.11
C VAL A 56 5.57 20.37 15.75
N VAL A 57 5.76 19.06 15.63
CA VAL A 57 5.51 18.34 14.36
C VAL A 57 4.03 18.30 14.03
N GLU A 58 3.15 18.09 15.00
CA GLU A 58 1.69 18.17 14.82
C GLU A 58 1.26 19.53 14.26
N LYS A 59 1.85 20.62 14.79
CA LYS A 59 1.55 21.97 14.27
C LYS A 59 1.92 22.08 12.79
N ILE A 60 3.11 21.61 12.40
CA ILE A 60 3.54 21.60 11.00
C ILE A 60 2.56 20.79 10.14
N VAL A 61 2.15 19.61 10.57
CA VAL A 61 1.23 18.75 9.83
C VAL A 61 -0.13 19.43 9.61
N ARG A 62 -0.64 20.12 10.64
CA ARG A 62 -1.90 20.89 10.52
C ARG A 62 -1.76 22.09 9.60
N GLU A 63 -0.64 22.81 9.63
CA GLU A 63 -0.36 23.94 8.73
C GLU A 63 -0.24 23.51 7.26
N LEU A 64 0.16 22.25 7.00
CA LEU A 64 0.14 21.64 5.67
C LEU A 64 -1.28 21.26 5.20
N GLY A 65 -2.30 21.44 6.03
CA GLY A 65 -3.68 21.03 5.73
C GLY A 65 -3.90 19.52 5.72
N ALA A 66 -2.97 18.74 6.25
CA ALA A 66 -3.06 17.28 6.28
C ALA A 66 -3.91 16.78 7.46
N THR A 67 -4.51 15.61 7.32
CA THR A 67 -5.25 14.93 8.38
C THR A 67 -4.30 14.11 9.24
N LEU A 68 -4.15 14.50 10.51
CA LEU A 68 -3.18 13.93 11.44
C LEU A 68 -3.66 12.60 12.03
N TYR A 69 -2.79 11.61 12.02
CA TYR A 69 -2.96 10.32 12.70
C TYR A 69 -1.73 9.97 13.54
N HIS A 70 -1.96 9.22 14.64
CA HIS A 70 -0.90 8.67 15.48
C HIS A 70 -1.04 7.18 15.61
N CYS A 71 0.07 6.46 15.53
CA CYS A 71 0.17 5.04 15.86
C CYS A 71 1.61 4.70 16.24
N SER A 72 1.84 3.50 16.72
CA SER A 72 3.21 2.99 16.90
C SER A 72 3.88 2.74 15.53
N PRO A 73 5.23 2.75 15.46
CA PRO A 73 5.95 2.40 14.24
C PRO A 73 5.57 1.02 13.70
N GLU A 74 5.30 0.06 14.57
CA GLU A 74 4.90 -1.30 14.20
C GLU A 74 3.48 -1.37 13.61
N GLU A 75 2.53 -0.64 14.18
CA GLU A 75 1.17 -0.53 13.63
C GLU A 75 1.16 0.15 12.26
N HIS A 76 1.94 1.24 12.12
CA HIS A 76 2.16 1.91 10.84
C HIS A 76 2.65 0.93 9.76
N ASP A 77 3.74 0.20 10.04
CA ASP A 77 4.33 -0.71 9.06
C ASP A 77 3.37 -1.82 8.66
N ARG A 78 2.58 -2.34 9.60
CA ARG A 78 1.53 -3.33 9.32
C ARG A 78 0.40 -2.76 8.47
N ALA A 79 -0.11 -1.57 8.82
CA ALA A 79 -1.18 -0.92 8.06
C ALA A 79 -0.74 -0.61 6.62
N VAL A 80 0.44 -0.01 6.45
CA VAL A 80 1.01 0.34 5.14
C VAL A 80 1.30 -0.91 4.31
N SER A 81 1.65 -2.02 4.96
CA SER A 81 1.80 -3.30 4.27
C SER A 81 0.52 -3.70 3.53
N TRP A 82 -0.65 -3.57 4.15
CA TRP A 82 -1.93 -3.94 3.53
C TRP A 82 -2.37 -3.01 2.40
N ILE A 83 -2.24 -1.69 2.59
CA ILE A 83 -2.86 -0.70 1.69
C ILE A 83 -1.91 -0.15 0.62
N SER A 84 -0.62 -0.42 0.73
CA SER A 84 0.40 0.10 -0.19
C SER A 84 1.33 -1.00 -0.72
N HIS A 85 2.04 -1.72 0.14
CA HIS A 85 3.09 -2.65 -0.30
C HIS A 85 2.49 -3.92 -0.93
N LEU A 86 1.46 -4.50 -0.31
CA LEU A 86 0.74 -5.66 -0.86
C LEU A 86 0.14 -5.36 -2.25
N PRO A 87 -0.57 -4.24 -2.47
CA PRO A 87 -1.06 -3.87 -3.80
C PRO A 87 0.03 -3.83 -4.87
N VAL A 88 1.22 -3.32 -4.56
CA VAL A 88 2.36 -3.30 -5.51
C VAL A 88 2.77 -4.72 -5.89
N MET A 89 2.95 -5.61 -4.92
CA MET A 89 3.38 -6.99 -5.17
C MET A 89 2.31 -7.82 -5.90
N VAL A 90 1.05 -7.67 -5.52
CA VAL A 90 -0.08 -8.33 -6.19
C VAL A 90 -0.23 -7.85 -7.63
N SER A 91 -0.15 -6.55 -7.83
CA SER A 91 -0.20 -5.93 -9.16
C SER A 91 0.95 -6.39 -10.06
N ALA A 92 2.18 -6.45 -9.53
CA ALA A 92 3.33 -7.01 -10.25
C ALA A 92 3.14 -8.50 -10.58
N SER A 93 2.59 -9.29 -9.64
CA SER A 93 2.29 -10.70 -9.84
C SER A 93 1.20 -10.90 -10.91
N LEU A 94 0.19 -10.03 -10.97
CA LEU A 94 -0.84 -10.07 -12.02
C LEU A 94 -0.21 -9.87 -13.41
N ILE A 95 0.69 -8.90 -13.57
CA ILE A 95 1.41 -8.67 -14.84
C ILE A 95 2.22 -9.92 -15.21
N ALA A 96 2.99 -10.47 -14.27
CA ALA A 96 3.80 -11.65 -14.50
C ALA A 96 2.95 -12.88 -14.86
N ALA A 97 1.79 -13.06 -14.20
CA ALA A 97 0.86 -14.14 -14.52
C ALA A 97 0.31 -14.03 -15.94
N CYS A 98 -0.10 -12.83 -16.38
CA CYS A 98 -0.53 -12.64 -17.77
C CYS A 98 0.59 -12.93 -18.78
N MET A 99 1.82 -12.55 -18.45
CA MET A 99 2.99 -12.82 -19.32
C MET A 99 3.41 -14.30 -19.34
N SER A 100 2.88 -15.13 -18.45
CA SER A 100 3.14 -16.59 -18.45
C SER A 100 2.24 -17.37 -19.41
N GLU A 101 1.32 -16.71 -20.13
CA GLU A 101 0.53 -17.36 -21.18
C GLU A 101 1.47 -17.88 -22.28
N THR A 102 1.32 -19.14 -22.60
CA THR A 102 2.22 -19.86 -23.54
C THR A 102 1.78 -19.78 -24.99
N ASP A 103 0.49 -19.54 -25.24
CA ASP A 103 -0.03 -19.29 -26.59
C ASP A 103 0.18 -17.82 -26.96
N SER A 104 1.08 -17.57 -27.90
CA SER A 104 1.42 -16.21 -28.34
C SER A 104 0.23 -15.45 -28.94
N ASN A 105 -0.73 -16.14 -29.57
CA ASN A 105 -1.92 -15.50 -30.14
C ASN A 105 -2.86 -15.07 -29.02
N VAL A 106 -3.03 -15.91 -27.99
CA VAL A 106 -3.85 -15.58 -26.79
C VAL A 106 -3.23 -14.43 -26.04
N LEU A 107 -1.92 -14.42 -25.87
CA LEU A 107 -1.20 -13.31 -25.23
C LEU A 107 -1.39 -11.99 -26.00
N GLU A 108 -1.23 -12.03 -27.32
CA GLU A 108 -1.46 -10.84 -28.16
C GLU A 108 -2.90 -10.31 -28.06
N LEU A 109 -3.89 -11.21 -28.04
CA LEU A 109 -5.28 -10.83 -27.85
C LEU A 109 -5.52 -10.23 -26.46
N ALA A 110 -4.95 -10.82 -25.40
CA ALA A 110 -5.05 -10.30 -24.04
C ALA A 110 -4.47 -8.88 -23.95
N GLN A 111 -3.32 -8.62 -24.59
CA GLN A 111 -2.72 -7.29 -24.64
C GLN A 111 -3.60 -6.29 -25.40
N LYS A 112 -4.19 -6.68 -26.53
CA LYS A 112 -5.10 -5.82 -27.31
C LYS A 112 -6.44 -5.54 -26.62
N PHE A 113 -6.93 -6.51 -25.82
CA PHE A 113 -8.22 -6.39 -25.13
C PHE A 113 -8.09 -5.72 -23.76
N ALA A 114 -6.85 -5.57 -23.23
CA ALA A 114 -6.58 -4.93 -21.96
C ALA A 114 -7.19 -3.51 -21.91
N SER A 115 -8.08 -3.29 -20.96
CA SER A 115 -8.80 -2.03 -20.79
C SER A 115 -8.70 -1.53 -19.35
N SER A 116 -9.66 -0.73 -18.88
CA SER A 116 -9.64 -0.08 -17.56
C SER A 116 -9.41 -1.06 -16.42
N GLY A 117 -10.07 -2.21 -16.41
CA GLY A 117 -9.92 -3.22 -15.36
C GLY A 117 -8.47 -3.65 -15.17
N PHE A 118 -7.79 -4.07 -16.25
CA PHE A 118 -6.38 -4.46 -16.18
C PHE A 118 -5.48 -3.26 -15.87
N ARG A 119 -5.69 -2.13 -16.56
CA ARG A 119 -4.91 -0.90 -16.36
C ARG A 119 -4.92 -0.45 -14.91
N ASP A 120 -6.10 -0.37 -14.29
CA ASP A 120 -6.26 0.17 -12.95
C ASP A 120 -5.70 -0.80 -11.88
N THR A 121 -5.87 -2.12 -12.10
CA THR A 121 -5.35 -3.15 -11.19
C THR A 121 -3.83 -3.35 -11.33
N SER A 122 -3.26 -3.22 -12.54
CA SER A 122 -1.83 -3.44 -12.80
C SER A 122 -0.96 -2.18 -12.63
N ARG A 123 -1.56 -1.01 -12.48
CA ARG A 123 -0.87 0.29 -12.51
C ARG A 123 0.30 0.40 -11.54
N VAL A 124 0.09 0.00 -10.29
CA VAL A 124 1.14 0.16 -9.25
C VAL A 124 2.24 -0.89 -9.35
N GLY A 125 1.97 -2.06 -9.94
CA GLY A 125 2.96 -3.11 -10.17
C GLY A 125 3.92 -2.81 -11.32
N GLY A 126 3.53 -1.91 -12.24
CA GLY A 126 4.39 -1.40 -13.31
C GLY A 126 5.17 -0.14 -12.92
N GLY A 127 5.20 0.25 -11.62
CA GLY A 127 5.90 1.43 -11.13
C GLY A 127 7.41 1.25 -11.00
N ASN A 128 8.05 2.12 -10.19
CA ASN A 128 9.50 2.09 -9.98
C ASN A 128 9.95 0.80 -9.27
N PRO A 129 10.82 -0.04 -9.90
CA PRO A 129 11.28 -1.30 -9.30
C PRO A 129 12.10 -1.11 -8.03
N GLU A 130 12.92 -0.06 -7.93
CA GLU A 130 13.74 0.21 -6.75
C GLU A 130 12.86 0.47 -5.53
N LEU A 131 11.77 1.25 -5.70
CA LEU A 131 10.81 1.49 -4.66
C LEU A 131 10.14 0.19 -4.18
N GLY A 132 9.77 -0.70 -5.10
CA GLY A 132 9.23 -2.02 -4.79
C GLY A 132 10.21 -2.87 -3.97
N VAL A 133 11.49 -2.88 -4.33
CA VAL A 133 12.55 -3.56 -3.57
C VAL A 133 12.71 -2.96 -2.18
N MET A 134 12.74 -1.62 -2.05
CA MET A 134 12.84 -0.94 -0.75
C MET A 134 11.65 -1.27 0.17
N MET A 135 10.44 -1.29 -0.36
CA MET A 135 9.24 -1.72 0.40
C MET A 135 9.43 -3.14 0.96
N ALA A 136 9.93 -4.07 0.13
CA ALA A 136 10.17 -5.45 0.54
C ALA A 136 11.30 -5.58 1.57
N GLN A 137 12.37 -4.83 1.43
CA GLN A 137 13.52 -4.86 2.35
C GLN A 137 13.18 -4.27 3.72
N TYR A 138 12.57 -3.08 3.74
CA TYR A 138 12.38 -2.31 4.97
C TYR A 138 11.08 -2.65 5.71
N ASN A 139 10.13 -3.31 5.05
CA ASN A 139 8.90 -3.81 5.70
C ASN A 139 8.68 -5.32 5.49
N ARG A 140 9.76 -6.07 5.46
CA ARG A 140 9.79 -7.48 5.04
C ARG A 140 8.79 -8.36 5.79
N GLN A 141 8.78 -8.30 7.12
CA GLN A 141 7.94 -9.22 7.91
C GLN A 141 6.45 -8.92 7.73
N ALA A 142 6.05 -7.66 7.80
CA ALA A 142 4.66 -7.28 7.59
C ALA A 142 4.19 -7.60 6.17
N LEU A 143 5.04 -7.36 5.16
CA LEU A 143 4.73 -7.67 3.77
C LEU A 143 4.60 -9.19 3.53
N LEU A 144 5.47 -9.99 4.11
CA LEU A 144 5.34 -11.46 4.01
C LEU A 144 4.03 -11.96 4.63
N ASN A 145 3.65 -11.42 5.79
CA ASN A 145 2.40 -11.79 6.43
C ASN A 145 1.18 -11.43 5.57
N SER A 146 1.15 -10.21 5.00
CA SER A 146 0.04 -9.80 4.14
C SER A 146 -0.01 -10.58 2.82
N LEU A 147 1.14 -10.92 2.22
CA LEU A 147 1.21 -11.77 1.03
C LEU A 147 0.73 -13.21 1.30
N GLN A 148 1.08 -13.78 2.45
CA GLN A 148 0.61 -15.11 2.83
C GLN A 148 -0.90 -15.13 3.02
N GLN A 149 -1.47 -14.11 3.66
CA GLN A 149 -2.92 -14.00 3.81
C GLN A 149 -3.62 -13.76 2.47
N TYR A 150 -3.04 -12.92 1.60
CA TYR A 150 -3.56 -12.72 0.24
C TYR A 150 -3.57 -14.04 -0.55
N ARG A 151 -2.49 -14.82 -0.48
CA ARG A 151 -2.43 -16.14 -1.13
C ARG A 151 -3.50 -17.07 -0.58
N HIS A 152 -3.69 -17.11 0.74
CA HIS A 152 -4.75 -17.94 1.35
C HIS A 152 -6.14 -17.54 0.82
N ASN A 153 -6.47 -16.27 0.76
CA ASN A 153 -7.75 -15.80 0.21
C ASN A 153 -7.89 -16.13 -1.29
N LEU A 154 -6.79 -16.12 -2.04
CA LEU A 154 -6.80 -16.54 -3.45
C LEU A 154 -7.05 -18.04 -3.58
N ASP A 155 -6.42 -18.86 -2.74
CA ASP A 155 -6.63 -20.30 -2.71
C ASP A 155 -8.11 -20.65 -2.36
N GLU A 156 -8.75 -19.88 -1.46
CA GLU A 156 -10.18 -20.01 -1.18
C GLU A 156 -11.05 -19.70 -2.39
N LEU A 157 -10.77 -18.61 -3.12
CA LEU A 157 -11.49 -18.28 -4.36
C LEU A 157 -11.33 -19.37 -5.43
N ILE A 158 -10.12 -19.90 -5.60
CA ILE A 158 -9.84 -21.01 -6.50
C ILE A 158 -10.70 -22.21 -6.13
N SER A 159 -10.71 -22.58 -4.84
CA SER A 159 -11.50 -23.71 -4.35
C SER A 159 -13.00 -23.58 -4.61
N LEU A 160 -13.56 -22.36 -4.42
CA LEU A 160 -14.98 -22.10 -4.74
C LEU A 160 -15.28 -22.28 -6.22
N ILE A 161 -14.37 -21.84 -7.09
CA ILE A 161 -14.52 -21.98 -8.56
C ILE A 161 -14.39 -23.45 -8.97
N GLU A 162 -13.40 -24.19 -8.45
CA GLU A 162 -13.21 -25.62 -8.74
C GLU A 162 -14.40 -26.48 -8.32
N GLN A 163 -15.05 -26.10 -7.21
CA GLN A 163 -16.25 -26.78 -6.69
C GLN A 163 -17.55 -26.29 -7.36
N GLU A 164 -17.46 -25.35 -8.28
CA GLU A 164 -18.61 -24.68 -8.89
C GLU A 164 -19.61 -24.10 -7.85
N ASN A 165 -19.09 -23.67 -6.69
CA ASN A 165 -19.91 -23.12 -5.61
C ASN A 165 -20.20 -21.63 -5.84
N TRP A 166 -21.00 -21.36 -6.87
CA TRP A 166 -21.33 -20.01 -7.32
C TRP A 166 -22.03 -19.17 -6.25
N THR A 167 -22.87 -19.82 -5.42
CA THR A 167 -23.60 -19.14 -4.34
C THR A 167 -22.62 -18.60 -3.28
N ALA A 168 -21.65 -19.39 -2.82
CA ALA A 168 -20.66 -18.94 -1.86
C ALA A 168 -19.71 -17.89 -2.47
N LEU A 169 -19.32 -18.06 -3.72
CA LEU A 169 -18.52 -17.07 -4.45
C LEU A 169 -19.24 -15.73 -4.53
N GLU A 170 -20.52 -15.72 -4.89
CA GLU A 170 -21.33 -14.49 -4.95
C GLU A 170 -21.41 -13.81 -3.59
N GLN A 171 -21.65 -14.57 -2.52
CA GLN A 171 -21.71 -14.03 -1.14
C GLN A 171 -20.40 -13.37 -0.74
N GLN A 172 -19.25 -13.99 -1.06
CA GLN A 172 -17.93 -13.41 -0.80
C GLN A 172 -17.71 -12.11 -1.57
N LEU A 173 -18.05 -12.09 -2.86
CA LEU A 173 -17.93 -10.87 -3.69
C LEU A 173 -18.86 -9.76 -3.21
N GLN A 174 -20.08 -10.09 -2.78
CA GLN A 174 -21.01 -9.11 -2.18
C GLN A 174 -20.48 -8.53 -0.88
N SER A 175 -19.83 -9.34 -0.03
CA SER A 175 -19.18 -8.87 1.19
C SER A 175 -18.07 -7.86 0.84
N ASN A 176 -17.20 -8.19 -0.11
CA ASN A 176 -16.14 -7.29 -0.57
C ASN A 176 -16.68 -5.99 -1.16
N HIS A 177 -17.77 -6.06 -1.92
CA HIS A 177 -18.43 -4.87 -2.46
C HIS A 177 -18.91 -3.91 -1.36
N LYS A 178 -19.46 -4.45 -0.27
CA LYS A 178 -19.98 -3.64 0.86
C LYS A 178 -18.89 -2.92 1.65
N VAL A 179 -17.71 -3.55 1.82
CA VAL A 179 -16.64 -2.98 2.66
C VAL A 179 -15.64 -2.13 1.87
N ARG A 180 -15.62 -2.22 0.53
CA ARG A 180 -14.69 -1.45 -0.31
C ARG A 180 -14.74 0.06 -0.06
N PRO A 181 -15.92 0.71 0.09
CA PRO A 181 -15.99 2.15 0.36
C PRO A 181 -15.25 2.59 1.63
N GLU A 182 -15.13 1.72 2.64
CA GLU A 182 -14.38 2.03 3.87
C GLU A 182 -12.89 2.32 3.65
N PHE A 183 -12.35 1.93 2.47
CA PHE A 183 -10.93 2.12 2.11
C PHE A 183 -10.68 3.25 1.11
N VAL A 184 -11.68 3.71 0.38
CA VAL A 184 -11.46 4.52 -0.84
C VAL A 184 -12.41 5.72 -0.99
N GLU A 185 -13.11 6.11 0.06
CA GLU A 185 -13.89 7.35 0.11
C GLU A 185 -13.06 8.54 0.56
#